data_9c792b5f4a27dc7b1678ac3fbc043ea0
#
_entry.id   9c792b5f4a27dc7b1678ac3fbc043ea0
#
_cell.length_a   1.000
_cell.length_b   1.000
_cell.length_c   1.000
_cell.angle_alpha   90.00
_cell.angle_beta   90.00
_cell.angle_gamma   90.00
#
_symmetry.space_group_name_H-M   'P 1'
#
loop_
_entity.id
_entity.type
_entity.pdbx_description
1 polymer ?
#
loop_
_entity_poly.entity_id
_entity_poly.type
_entity_poly.pdbx_seq_one_letter_code
_entity_poly.pdbx_strand_id
1 'polypeptide(L)'
;LVDPTMRRVEKIVDQNYIDGLPSVQGGKEWKCLTDALYFEARGESVMGQFAVAEVIVNRASSSRFPDTLCGVVNQGSNKSRYRCQFTYMCDGLLESISDKSSYSRAGKIARMVLWDVNINLTNGALYYHAKSVNPSWAKKLARTGIIGDHKFYADKSPFN
;
A
#
# COMPACT_ATOMS: atom_id res chain seq x y z
N LEU A 1 30.19 6.85 -4.49
CA LEU A 1 29.17 7.84 -4.83
C LEU A 1 27.79 7.18 -4.81
N VAL A 2 26.91 7.67 -3.92
CA VAL A 2 25.56 7.16 -3.81
C VAL A 2 24.71 7.81 -4.91
N ASP A 3 23.93 6.97 -5.60
CA ASP A 3 22.98 7.42 -6.61
C ASP A 3 22.02 8.46 -5.98
N PRO A 4 21.82 9.64 -6.62
CA PRO A 4 20.89 10.65 -6.13
C PRO A 4 19.46 10.13 -5.90
N THR A 5 19.01 9.16 -6.69
CA THR A 5 17.71 8.53 -6.53
C THR A 5 17.65 7.76 -5.21
N MET A 6 18.69 7.03 -4.88
CA MET A 6 18.79 6.28 -3.61
C MET A 6 18.74 7.22 -2.41
N ARG A 7 19.50 8.32 -2.45
CA ARG A 7 19.47 9.33 -1.37
C ARG A 7 18.07 9.92 -1.18
N ARG A 8 17.37 10.16 -2.28
CA ARG A 8 16.00 10.67 -2.22
C ARG A 8 15.07 9.68 -1.55
N VAL A 9 15.17 8.39 -1.92
CA VAL A 9 14.36 7.34 -1.31
C VAL A 9 14.66 7.24 0.19
N GLU A 10 15.93 7.19 0.58
CA GLU A 10 16.32 7.14 2.00
C GLU A 10 15.73 8.29 2.81
N LYS A 11 15.70 9.50 2.24
CA LYS A 11 15.15 10.68 2.92
C LYS A 11 13.64 10.57 3.09
N ILE A 12 12.91 10.19 2.06
CA ILE A 12 11.43 10.18 2.11
C ILE A 12 10.84 9.00 2.87
N VAL A 13 11.60 7.91 3.06
CA VAL A 13 11.13 6.78 3.87
C VAL A 13 11.46 6.95 5.36
N ASP A 14 12.00 8.09 5.75
CA ASP A 14 12.30 8.43 7.14
C ASP A 14 11.03 8.94 7.83
N GLN A 15 10.67 8.32 8.97
CA GLN A 15 9.48 8.69 9.72
C GLN A 15 9.51 10.14 10.19
N ASN A 16 10.65 10.61 10.68
CA ASN A 16 10.78 11.98 11.16
C ASN A 16 10.58 12.99 10.03
N TYR A 17 11.09 12.69 8.85
CA TYR A 17 10.85 13.51 7.67
C TYR A 17 9.36 13.61 7.33
N ILE A 18 8.68 12.47 7.27
CA ILE A 18 7.25 12.42 6.96
C ILE A 18 6.44 13.17 8.04
N ASP A 19 6.70 12.87 9.31
CA ASP A 19 5.96 13.49 10.42
C ASP A 19 6.18 15.00 10.50
N GLY A 20 7.31 15.49 10.01
CA GLY A 20 7.62 16.92 9.95
C GLY A 20 6.94 17.66 8.79
N LEU A 21 6.36 16.96 7.83
CA LEU A 21 5.65 17.60 6.73
C LEU A 21 4.33 18.21 7.21
N PRO A 22 3.83 19.26 6.54
CA PRO A 22 2.52 19.81 6.87
C PRO A 22 1.41 18.76 6.71
N SER A 23 0.38 18.87 7.53
CA SER A 23 -0.82 18.05 7.39
C SER A 23 -1.44 18.25 6.02
N VAL A 24 -1.95 17.16 5.45
CA VAL A 24 -2.53 17.17 4.11
C VAL A 24 -3.97 16.70 4.15
N GLN A 25 -4.74 17.17 3.18
CA GLN A 25 -6.07 16.67 2.89
C GLN A 25 -6.18 16.47 1.37
N GLY A 26 -7.09 15.59 0.98
CA GLY A 26 -7.32 15.32 -0.43
C GLY A 26 -8.76 14.90 -0.66
N GLY A 27 -9.05 14.53 -1.89
CA GLY A 27 -10.37 14.08 -2.29
C GLY A 27 -10.63 12.62 -1.90
N LYS A 28 -11.69 12.07 -2.49
CA LYS A 28 -12.19 10.73 -2.20
C LYS A 28 -11.13 9.64 -2.41
N GLU A 29 -10.40 9.69 -3.51
CA GLU A 29 -9.39 8.68 -3.82
C GLU A 29 -8.23 8.70 -2.82
N TRP A 30 -7.75 9.91 -2.47
CA TRP A 30 -6.76 10.06 -1.43
C TRP A 30 -7.25 9.48 -0.10
N LYS A 31 -8.52 9.75 0.25
CA LYS A 31 -9.08 9.26 1.50
C LYS A 31 -9.14 7.73 1.53
N CYS A 32 -9.57 7.10 0.44
CA CYS A 32 -9.60 5.64 0.35
C CYS A 32 -8.20 5.04 0.54
N LEU A 33 -7.18 5.62 -0.09
CA LEU A 33 -5.80 5.16 0.07
C LEU A 33 -5.30 5.38 1.50
N THR A 34 -5.59 6.55 2.07
CA THR A 34 -5.19 6.89 3.45
C THR A 34 -5.79 5.90 4.46
N ASP A 35 -7.09 5.65 4.35
CA ASP A 35 -7.79 4.72 5.24
C ASP A 35 -7.20 3.30 5.12
N ALA A 36 -6.93 2.85 3.89
CA ALA A 36 -6.33 1.54 3.66
C ALA A 36 -4.94 1.43 4.31
N LEU A 37 -4.09 2.44 4.15
CA LEU A 37 -2.77 2.46 4.77
C LEU A 37 -2.87 2.45 6.30
N TYR A 38 -3.80 3.19 6.86
CA TYR A 38 -3.99 3.23 8.30
C TYR A 38 -4.39 1.85 8.84
N PHE A 39 -5.42 1.22 8.26
CA PHE A 39 -5.93 -0.04 8.78
C PHE A 39 -5.06 -1.25 8.44
N GLU A 40 -4.36 -1.22 7.31
CA GLU A 40 -3.57 -2.36 6.85
C GLU A 40 -2.08 -2.27 7.23
N ALA A 41 -1.53 -1.07 7.34
CA ALA A 41 -0.07 -0.92 7.37
C ALA A 41 0.47 0.05 8.42
N ARG A 42 -0.35 0.58 9.32
CA ARG A 42 0.15 1.56 10.31
C ARG A 42 1.25 1.01 11.22
N GLY A 43 1.27 -0.30 11.45
CA GLY A 43 2.30 -0.97 12.23
C GLY A 43 3.59 -1.25 11.48
N GLU A 44 3.61 -1.00 10.17
CA GLU A 44 4.78 -1.23 9.33
C GLU A 44 5.75 -0.05 9.39
N SER A 45 6.99 -0.27 8.95
CA SER A 45 7.93 0.81 8.71
C SER A 45 7.37 1.77 7.65
N VAL A 46 7.91 2.99 7.59
CA VAL A 46 7.49 3.94 6.55
C VAL A 46 7.71 3.35 5.15
N MET A 47 8.85 2.69 4.92
CA MET A 47 9.09 2.01 3.64
C MET A 47 8.03 0.96 3.34
N GLY A 48 7.62 0.18 4.34
CA GLY A 48 6.54 -0.80 4.19
C GLY A 48 5.20 -0.17 3.85
N GLN A 49 4.89 0.97 4.45
CA GLN A 49 3.68 1.72 4.14
C GLN A 49 3.69 2.25 2.71
N PHE A 50 4.81 2.79 2.23
CA PHE A 50 4.96 3.17 0.83
C PHE A 50 4.76 1.98 -0.11
N ALA A 51 5.32 0.82 0.25
CA ALA A 51 5.19 -0.38 -0.58
C ALA A 51 3.74 -0.86 -0.69
N VAL A 52 2.99 -0.85 0.40
CA VAL A 52 1.55 -1.19 0.38
C VAL A 52 0.78 -0.18 -0.48
N ALA A 53 1.06 1.11 -0.32
CA ALA A 53 0.43 2.14 -1.16
C ALA A 53 0.71 1.91 -2.64
N GLU A 54 1.94 1.54 -2.97
CA GLU A 54 2.33 1.23 -4.34
C GLU A 54 1.52 0.08 -4.94
N VAL A 55 1.30 -1.00 -4.16
CA VAL A 55 0.49 -2.12 -4.63
C VAL A 55 -0.92 -1.66 -4.96
N ILE A 56 -1.54 -0.83 -4.11
CA ILE A 56 -2.90 -0.32 -4.34
C ILE A 56 -2.94 0.52 -5.63
N VAL A 57 -1.97 1.40 -5.83
CA VAL A 57 -1.88 2.22 -7.03
C VAL A 57 -1.62 1.36 -8.28
N ASN A 58 -0.73 0.37 -8.18
CA ASN A 58 -0.45 -0.56 -9.28
C ASN A 58 -1.71 -1.33 -9.68
N ARG A 59 -2.51 -1.79 -8.70
CA ARG A 59 -3.78 -2.45 -8.98
C ARG A 59 -4.73 -1.55 -9.74
N ALA A 60 -4.90 -0.30 -9.33
CA ALA A 60 -5.79 0.65 -10.00
C ALA A 60 -5.36 0.92 -11.44
N SER A 61 -4.09 0.73 -11.76
CA SER A 61 -3.54 0.87 -13.12
C SER A 61 -3.54 -0.42 -13.92
N SER A 62 -3.96 -1.53 -13.32
CA SER A 62 -3.97 -2.85 -13.96
C SER A 62 -5.38 -3.19 -14.44
N SER A 63 -5.48 -3.74 -15.65
CA SER A 63 -6.77 -4.18 -16.21
C SER A 63 -7.43 -5.31 -15.42
N ARG A 64 -6.70 -5.95 -14.53
CA ARG A 64 -7.20 -7.06 -13.70
C ARG A 64 -7.95 -6.62 -12.46
N PHE A 65 -7.88 -5.34 -12.11
CA PHE A 65 -8.44 -4.79 -10.88
C PHE A 65 -9.35 -3.61 -11.22
N PRO A 66 -10.17 -3.14 -10.25
CA PRO A 66 -10.89 -1.89 -10.44
C PRO A 66 -9.95 -0.74 -10.81
N ASP A 67 -10.45 0.21 -11.58
CA ASP A 67 -9.63 1.30 -12.12
C ASP A 67 -9.54 2.54 -11.22
N THR A 68 -10.08 2.46 -10.01
CA THR A 68 -9.98 3.52 -9.01
C THR A 68 -9.39 2.97 -7.71
N LEU A 69 -8.79 3.85 -6.90
CA LEU A 69 -8.24 3.46 -5.59
C LEU A 69 -9.37 3.00 -4.67
N CYS A 70 -10.47 3.74 -4.62
CA CYS A 70 -11.63 3.34 -3.82
C CYS A 70 -12.20 1.99 -4.30
N GLY A 71 -12.21 1.75 -5.60
CA GLY A 71 -12.63 0.46 -6.15
C GLY A 71 -11.73 -0.68 -5.72
N VAL A 72 -10.42 -0.48 -5.76
CA VAL A 72 -9.44 -1.47 -5.30
C VAL A 72 -9.62 -1.77 -3.81
N VAL A 73 -9.70 -0.74 -2.99
CA VAL A 73 -9.83 -0.87 -1.53
C VAL A 73 -11.14 -1.56 -1.15
N ASN A 74 -12.23 -1.25 -1.86
CA ASN A 74 -13.55 -1.80 -1.57
C ASN A 74 -13.81 -3.13 -2.26
N GLN A 75 -12.85 -3.68 -2.98
CA GLN A 75 -13.03 -4.91 -3.75
C GLN A 75 -13.50 -6.06 -2.87
N GLY A 76 -14.61 -6.68 -3.25
CA GLY A 76 -15.19 -7.79 -2.53
C GLY A 76 -16.11 -7.41 -1.36
N SER A 77 -16.22 -6.13 -0.98
CA SER A 77 -17.00 -5.69 0.18
C SER A 77 -18.50 -5.95 0.03
N ASN A 78 -19.01 -6.04 -1.20
CA ASN A 78 -20.43 -6.29 -1.48
C ASN A 78 -20.78 -7.78 -1.55
N LYS A 79 -19.83 -8.68 -1.32
CA LYS A 79 -20.05 -10.12 -1.46
C LYS A 79 -20.32 -10.76 -0.10
N SER A 80 -19.35 -11.36 0.51
CA SER A 80 -19.51 -11.96 1.82
C SER A 80 -18.45 -11.42 2.77
N ARG A 81 -18.70 -11.60 4.07
CA ARG A 81 -17.83 -11.14 5.14
C ARG A 81 -16.35 -11.53 4.97
N TYR A 82 -16.08 -12.66 4.29
CA TYR A 82 -14.73 -13.20 4.15
C TYR A 82 -14.12 -12.97 2.78
N ARG A 83 -14.77 -12.17 1.93
CA ARG A 83 -14.34 -11.94 0.55
C ARG A 83 -13.76 -10.55 0.28
N CYS A 84 -13.61 -9.73 1.31
CA CYS A 84 -12.97 -8.44 1.16
C CYS A 84 -11.48 -8.60 0.89
N GLN A 85 -10.99 -7.89 -0.11
CA GLN A 85 -9.55 -7.83 -0.41
C GLN A 85 -8.79 -7.25 0.77
N PHE A 86 -9.37 -6.24 1.45
CA PHE A 86 -8.84 -5.66 2.67
C PHE A 86 -9.77 -6.00 3.82
N THR A 87 -9.26 -6.70 4.82
CA THR A 87 -10.07 -7.30 5.89
C THR A 87 -10.87 -6.29 6.70
N TYR A 88 -10.35 -5.07 6.91
CA TYR A 88 -11.07 -4.06 7.68
C TYR A 88 -12.41 -3.66 7.05
N MET A 89 -12.58 -3.88 5.75
CA MET A 89 -13.83 -3.60 5.06
C MET A 89 -14.91 -4.64 5.36
N CYS A 90 -14.57 -5.79 5.94
CA CYS A 90 -15.46 -6.92 6.13
C CYS A 90 -15.42 -7.55 7.51
N ASP A 91 -14.63 -7.02 8.45
CA ASP A 91 -14.45 -7.66 9.77
C ASP A 91 -15.62 -7.42 10.72
N GLY A 92 -16.58 -6.59 10.33
CA GLY A 92 -17.74 -6.25 11.15
C GLY A 92 -17.43 -5.31 12.31
N LEU A 93 -16.22 -4.81 12.41
CA LEU A 93 -15.81 -3.85 13.42
C LEU A 93 -16.01 -2.43 12.88
N LEU A 94 -16.22 -1.49 13.82
CA LEU A 94 -16.31 -0.08 13.44
C LEU A 94 -14.92 0.42 13.03
N GLU A 95 -14.83 1.03 11.84
CA GLU A 95 -13.62 1.67 11.38
C GLU A 95 -13.46 3.02 12.08
N SER A 96 -12.84 2.97 13.28
CA SER A 96 -12.55 4.20 14.02
C SER A 96 -11.06 4.53 13.94
N ILE A 97 -10.76 5.81 13.78
CA ILE A 97 -9.38 6.30 13.77
C ILE A 97 -9.06 6.83 15.15
N SER A 98 -8.41 5.97 15.95
CA SER A 98 -8.01 6.30 17.31
C SER A 98 -6.60 6.88 17.39
N ASP A 99 -5.70 6.48 16.50
CA ASP A 99 -4.31 6.97 16.44
C ASP A 99 -4.20 8.04 15.35
N LYS A 100 -4.41 9.29 15.77
CA LYS A 100 -4.43 10.43 14.84
C LYS A 100 -3.08 10.71 14.19
N SER A 101 -1.97 10.46 14.90
CA SER A 101 -0.64 10.68 14.33
C SER A 101 -0.32 9.66 13.26
N SER A 102 -0.67 8.41 13.44
CA SER A 102 -0.52 7.37 12.41
C SER A 102 -1.43 7.64 11.21
N TYR A 103 -2.63 8.16 11.44
CA TYR A 103 -3.53 8.53 10.34
C TYR A 103 -2.98 9.71 9.54
N SER A 104 -2.47 10.72 10.22
CA SER A 104 -1.83 11.87 9.56
C SER A 104 -0.64 11.42 8.70
N ARG A 105 0.19 10.52 9.24
CA ARG A 105 1.31 9.94 8.49
C ARG A 105 0.84 9.18 7.26
N ALA A 106 -0.18 8.36 7.41
CA ALA A 106 -0.77 7.63 6.29
C ALA A 106 -1.24 8.58 5.17
N GLY A 107 -1.89 9.67 5.55
CA GLY A 107 -2.34 10.69 4.59
C GLY A 107 -1.20 11.36 3.84
N LYS A 108 -0.11 11.66 4.53
CA LYS A 108 1.09 12.24 3.91
C LYS A 108 1.74 11.26 2.92
N ILE A 109 1.85 9.99 3.31
CA ILE A 109 2.39 8.95 2.44
C ILE A 109 1.49 8.77 1.21
N ALA A 110 0.18 8.70 1.40
CA ALA A 110 -0.77 8.59 0.30
C ALA A 110 -0.62 9.74 -0.70
N ARG A 111 -0.52 10.97 -0.21
CA ARG A 111 -0.31 12.14 -1.07
C ARG A 111 1.00 12.05 -1.85
N MET A 112 2.08 11.65 -1.19
CA MET A 112 3.37 11.51 -1.85
C MET A 112 3.32 10.47 -2.98
N VAL A 113 2.72 9.33 -2.71
CA VAL A 113 2.61 8.25 -3.71
C VAL A 113 1.75 8.70 -4.90
N LEU A 114 0.68 9.46 -4.65
CA LEU A 114 -0.23 9.89 -5.71
C LEU A 114 0.34 11.04 -6.56
N TRP A 115 1.04 11.98 -5.95
CA TRP A 115 1.36 13.24 -6.64
C TRP A 115 2.80 13.70 -6.60
N ASP A 116 3.57 13.30 -5.58
CA ASP A 116 4.85 13.97 -5.33
C ASP A 116 6.09 13.14 -5.66
N VAL A 117 6.00 11.82 -5.60
CA VAL A 117 7.16 10.96 -5.77
C VAL A 117 6.87 9.80 -6.72
N ASN A 118 7.86 9.52 -7.54
CA ASN A 118 7.84 8.34 -8.41
C ASN A 118 8.87 7.35 -7.86
N ILE A 119 8.42 6.55 -6.89
CA ILE A 119 9.25 5.51 -6.27
C ILE A 119 8.74 4.17 -6.77
N ASN A 120 9.65 3.30 -7.16
CA ASN A 120 9.32 1.93 -7.56
C ASN A 120 9.97 0.97 -6.59
N LEU A 121 9.38 0.83 -5.41
CA LEU A 121 9.91 -0.04 -4.34
C LEU A 121 9.61 -1.51 -4.56
N THR A 122 8.47 -1.81 -5.18
CA THR A 122 7.94 -3.17 -5.28
C THR A 122 8.12 -3.80 -6.65
N ASN A 123 8.72 -3.09 -7.61
CA ASN A 123 8.91 -3.56 -8.99
C ASN A 123 7.61 -4.00 -9.65
N GLY A 124 6.56 -3.19 -9.49
CA GLY A 124 5.27 -3.43 -10.12
C GLY A 124 4.39 -4.45 -9.42
N ALA A 125 4.61 -4.68 -8.14
CA ALA A 125 3.85 -5.68 -7.39
C ALA A 125 2.35 -5.38 -7.38
N LEU A 126 1.57 -6.43 -7.49
CA LEU A 126 0.10 -6.41 -7.43
C LEU A 126 -0.43 -7.19 -6.22
N TYR A 127 0.42 -7.96 -5.55
CA TYR A 127 0.05 -8.82 -4.43
C TYR A 127 1.12 -8.76 -3.35
N TYR A 128 0.69 -8.94 -2.11
CA TYR A 128 1.62 -9.09 -1.00
C TYR A 128 1.01 -9.96 0.10
N HIS A 129 1.85 -10.51 0.96
CA HIS A 129 1.44 -11.19 2.18
C HIS A 129 2.51 -11.01 3.26
N ALA A 130 2.11 -11.17 4.52
CA ALA A 130 3.04 -11.15 5.63
C ALA A 130 4.01 -12.34 5.56
N LYS A 131 5.26 -12.12 5.99
CA LYS A 131 6.27 -13.20 6.02
C LYS A 131 5.84 -14.39 6.87
N SER A 132 4.99 -14.15 7.87
CA SER A 132 4.51 -15.19 8.79
C SER A 132 3.53 -16.16 8.16
N VAL A 133 3.01 -15.88 6.98
CA VAL A 133 2.06 -16.74 6.28
C VAL A 133 2.69 -17.28 5.00
N ASN A 134 2.14 -18.40 4.51
CA ASN A 134 2.64 -19.04 3.29
C ASN A 134 1.45 -19.42 2.41
N PRO A 135 0.81 -18.43 1.75
CA PRO A 135 -0.37 -18.69 0.95
C PRO A 135 -0.04 -19.48 -0.31
N SER A 136 -0.94 -20.40 -0.67
CA SER A 136 -0.73 -21.26 -1.82
C SER A 136 -0.63 -20.50 -3.14
N TRP A 137 -1.32 -19.36 -3.26
CA TRP A 137 -1.28 -18.54 -4.47
C TRP A 137 0.11 -17.95 -4.76
N ALA A 138 0.95 -17.78 -3.72
CA ALA A 138 2.27 -17.18 -3.90
C ALA A 138 3.17 -17.99 -4.85
N LYS A 139 2.98 -19.30 -4.91
CA LYS A 139 3.77 -20.17 -5.80
C LYS A 139 3.45 -19.95 -7.29
N LYS A 140 2.29 -19.37 -7.58
CA LYS A 140 1.84 -19.10 -8.94
C LYS A 140 2.27 -17.74 -9.47
N LEU A 141 2.91 -16.94 -8.63
CA LEU A 141 3.28 -15.57 -8.93
C LEU A 141 4.80 -15.39 -8.89
N ALA A 142 5.27 -14.34 -9.53
CA ALA A 142 6.69 -13.95 -9.48
C ALA A 142 6.92 -13.04 -8.28
N ARG A 143 7.81 -13.43 -7.37
CA ARG A 143 8.18 -12.58 -6.25
C ARG A 143 9.04 -11.42 -6.74
N THR A 144 8.62 -10.19 -6.45
CA THR A 144 9.31 -8.98 -6.89
C THR A 144 10.17 -8.36 -5.81
N GLY A 145 9.92 -8.66 -4.53
CA GLY A 145 10.75 -8.13 -3.46
C GLY A 145 10.25 -8.51 -2.08
N ILE A 146 11.06 -8.16 -1.09
CA ILE A 146 10.75 -8.30 0.33
C ILE A 146 11.03 -6.94 0.97
N ILE A 147 10.03 -6.37 1.61
CA ILE A 147 10.13 -5.07 2.28
C ILE A 147 9.50 -5.20 3.66
N GLY A 148 10.28 -4.94 4.71
CA GLY A 148 9.81 -5.11 6.09
C GLY A 148 9.29 -6.52 6.32
N ASP A 149 8.08 -6.63 6.81
CA ASP A 149 7.46 -7.91 7.15
C ASP A 149 6.60 -8.49 6.03
N HIS A 150 6.72 -7.97 4.81
CA HIS A 150 5.92 -8.39 3.66
C HIS A 150 6.75 -8.88 2.48
N LYS A 151 6.20 -9.87 1.78
CA LYS A 151 6.68 -10.35 0.49
C LYS A 151 5.75 -9.89 -0.60
N PHE A 152 6.31 -9.39 -1.69
CA PHE A 152 5.58 -8.76 -2.80
C PHE A 152 5.70 -9.59 -4.07
N TYR A 153 4.63 -9.58 -4.88
CA TYR A 153 4.52 -10.42 -6.07
C TYR A 153 3.84 -9.68 -7.21
N ALA A 154 4.20 -10.08 -8.42
CA ALA A 154 3.52 -9.67 -9.65
C ALA A 154 3.12 -10.92 -10.43
N ASP A 155 2.31 -10.74 -11.47
CA ASP A 155 2.00 -11.83 -12.38
C ASP A 155 3.28 -12.29 -13.08
N LYS A 156 3.39 -13.59 -13.33
CA LYS A 156 4.50 -14.10 -14.12
C LYS A 156 4.37 -13.59 -15.55
N SER A 157 5.51 -13.15 -16.10
CA SER A 157 5.57 -12.76 -17.49
C SER A 157 5.21 -13.96 -18.38
N PRO A 158 4.39 -13.76 -19.44
CA PRO A 158 4.07 -14.86 -20.36
C PRO A 158 5.28 -15.38 -21.13
N PHE A 159 6.42 -14.70 -21.04
CA PHE A 159 7.66 -15.10 -21.71
C PHE A 159 8.69 -15.72 -20.77
N ASN A 160 8.33 -15.96 -19.52
CA ASN A 160 9.20 -16.60 -18.52
C ASN A 160 8.77 -18.03 -18.23
#